data_cbb672dad50812f0cebc4ecfdf172ac9
#
_entry.id   cbb672dad50812f0cebc4ecfdf172ac9
#
_cell.length_a   1.000
_cell.length_b   1.000
_cell.length_c   1.000
_cell.angle_alpha   90.00
_cell.angle_beta   90.00
_cell.angle_gamma   90.00
#
_symmetry.space_group_name_H-M   'P 1'
#
loop_
_entity.id
_entity.type
_entity.pdbx_description
1 polymer ?
#
loop_
_entity_poly.entity_id
_entity_poly.type
_entity_poly.pdbx_seq_one_letter_code
_entity_poly.pdbx_strand_id
1 'polypeptide(L)'
;ALGEVKGCSAMSSEGFSGGNVRHASLLSIWNDAKELRRARDFHLDDLWGFCRTCYYAEICKGGCPWTAASVTGRRGNNPYCHHRALEWLRVHKRERLVQVQPAQGANRDTACWNVVLEDAPAAWVAALPEQHPPTPGKREDESM
;
A
#
# COMPACT_ATOMS: atom_id res chain seq x y z
N ALA A 1 19.14 -19.54 -8.02
CA ALA A 1 18.99 -18.39 -7.13
C ALA A 1 20.16 -17.43 -7.34
N LEU A 2 19.89 -16.13 -7.49
CA LEU A 2 20.90 -15.10 -7.78
C LEU A 2 21.59 -14.57 -6.51
N GLY A 3 21.12 -14.98 -5.31
CA GLY A 3 21.67 -14.53 -4.02
C GLY A 3 21.11 -13.19 -3.52
N GLU A 4 20.14 -12.62 -4.19
CA GLU A 4 19.43 -11.39 -3.77
C GLU A 4 18.59 -11.63 -2.53
N VAL A 5 18.68 -10.71 -1.56
CA VAL A 5 17.88 -10.72 -0.32
C VAL A 5 16.82 -9.64 -0.40
N LYS A 6 15.57 -10.04 -0.29
CA LYS A 6 14.40 -9.13 -0.37
C LYS A 6 13.47 -9.37 0.80
N GLY A 7 12.82 -8.31 1.27
CA GLY A 7 11.78 -8.42 2.31
C GLY A 7 10.48 -9.07 1.82
N CYS A 8 10.26 -9.11 0.52
CA CYS A 8 9.14 -9.78 -0.13
C CYS A 8 9.61 -10.35 -1.49
N SER A 9 9.38 -11.64 -1.72
CA SER A 9 9.79 -12.31 -2.96
C SER A 9 9.06 -11.79 -4.21
N ALA A 10 7.86 -11.26 -4.03
CA ALA A 10 7.06 -10.71 -5.13
C ALA A 10 7.54 -9.34 -5.63
N MET A 11 8.35 -8.62 -4.86
CA MET A 11 8.87 -7.31 -5.26
C MET A 11 10.05 -7.48 -6.22
N SER A 12 10.21 -6.53 -7.15
CA SER A 12 11.39 -6.49 -8.03
C SER A 12 12.68 -6.36 -7.22
N SER A 13 13.83 -6.71 -7.80
CA SER A 13 15.12 -6.44 -7.15
C SER A 13 15.48 -4.96 -7.22
N GLU A 14 15.03 -4.27 -8.26
CA GLU A 14 15.23 -2.84 -8.42
C GLU A 14 14.45 -2.05 -7.38
N GLY A 15 15.15 -1.30 -6.53
CA GLY A 15 14.57 -0.49 -5.45
C GLY A 15 14.02 -1.25 -4.25
N PHE A 16 14.11 -2.62 -4.23
CA PHE A 16 13.56 -3.43 -3.14
C PHE A 16 14.51 -4.54 -2.66
N SER A 17 15.70 -4.64 -3.21
CA SER A 17 16.75 -5.52 -2.75
C SER A 17 17.51 -4.90 -1.59
N GLY A 18 17.75 -5.68 -0.54
CA GLY A 18 18.62 -5.29 0.57
C GLY A 18 20.08 -5.59 0.30
N GLY A 19 20.40 -6.28 -0.79
CA GLY A 19 21.75 -6.69 -1.17
C GLY A 19 21.85 -8.16 -1.55
N ASN A 20 23.10 -8.63 -1.74
CA ASN A 20 23.37 -9.98 -2.23
C ASN A 20 24.33 -10.71 -1.27
N VAL A 21 23.95 -11.94 -0.89
CA VAL A 21 24.75 -12.77 0.06
C VAL A 21 26.11 -13.18 -0.48
N ARG A 22 26.39 -12.98 -1.77
CA ARG A 22 27.71 -13.19 -2.35
C ARG A 22 28.67 -12.05 -2.05
N HIS A 23 28.16 -10.87 -1.66
CA HIS A 23 28.95 -9.66 -1.44
C HIS A 23 28.95 -9.20 0.01
N ALA A 24 27.94 -9.61 0.81
CA ALA A 24 27.83 -9.25 2.22
C ALA A 24 27.18 -10.39 3.03
N SER A 25 27.44 -10.44 4.33
CA SER A 25 26.80 -11.41 5.19
C SER A 25 25.29 -11.18 5.31
N LEU A 26 24.51 -12.24 5.45
CA LEU A 26 23.07 -12.12 5.64
C LEU A 26 22.72 -11.25 6.87
N LEU A 27 23.52 -11.33 7.92
CA LEU A 27 23.31 -10.55 9.15
C LEU A 27 23.53 -9.05 8.89
N SER A 28 24.58 -8.69 8.15
CA SER A 28 24.82 -7.28 7.73
C SER A 28 23.66 -6.78 6.85
N ILE A 29 23.29 -7.55 5.82
CA ILE A 29 22.17 -7.19 4.94
C ILE A 29 20.88 -6.97 5.78
N TRP A 30 20.58 -7.87 6.72
CA TRP A 30 19.39 -7.78 7.56
C TRP A 30 19.40 -6.53 8.45
N ASN A 31 20.55 -6.20 9.05
CA ASN A 31 20.64 -5.10 10.01
C ASN A 31 20.77 -3.73 9.33
N ASP A 32 21.47 -3.66 8.20
CA ASP A 32 21.91 -2.38 7.64
C ASP A 32 21.10 -1.96 6.41
N ALA A 33 20.52 -2.92 5.67
CA ALA A 33 19.82 -2.60 4.43
C ALA A 33 18.49 -1.88 4.73
N LYS A 34 18.39 -0.65 4.23
CA LYS A 34 17.22 0.23 4.38
C LYS A 34 15.93 -0.43 3.89
N GLU A 35 16.00 -1.17 2.80
CA GLU A 35 14.85 -1.86 2.19
C GLU A 35 14.28 -2.95 3.10
N LEU A 36 15.12 -3.62 3.88
CA LEU A 36 14.71 -4.64 4.85
C LEU A 36 14.31 -4.03 6.20
N ARG A 37 14.95 -2.93 6.59
CA ARG A 37 14.65 -2.22 7.82
C ARG A 37 13.31 -1.48 7.77
N ARG A 38 12.81 -1.14 6.61
CA ARG A 38 11.63 -0.30 6.42
C ARG A 38 10.40 -0.74 7.23
N ALA A 39 10.15 -2.04 7.39
CA ALA A 39 9.04 -2.53 8.20
C ALA A 39 9.26 -2.37 9.71
N ARG A 40 10.53 -2.35 10.15
CA ARG A 40 10.95 -2.14 11.52
C ARG A 40 11.01 -0.67 11.90
N ASP A 41 11.52 0.14 10.96
CA ASP A 41 11.70 1.58 11.09
C ASP A 41 10.49 2.35 10.51
N PHE A 42 9.30 1.75 10.57
CA PHE A 42 8.07 2.35 10.06
C PHE A 42 7.68 3.59 10.86
N HIS A 43 7.34 4.65 10.16
CA HIS A 43 6.73 5.86 10.70
C HIS A 43 5.40 6.15 10.00
N LEU A 44 4.48 6.83 10.69
CA LEU A 44 3.19 7.22 10.11
C LEU A 44 3.35 8.11 8.87
N ASP A 45 4.43 8.87 8.79
CA ASP A 45 4.77 9.70 7.63
C ASP A 45 5.13 8.90 6.38
N ASP A 46 5.39 7.59 6.51
CA ASP A 46 5.55 6.68 5.38
C ASP A 46 4.22 6.42 4.66
N LEU A 47 3.11 6.70 5.32
CA LEU A 47 1.77 6.58 4.76
C LEU A 47 1.35 7.85 4.03
N TRP A 48 0.46 7.68 3.07
CA TRP A 48 -0.12 8.76 2.30
C TRP A 48 -1.55 8.46 1.87
N GLY A 49 -2.25 9.46 1.35
CA GLY A 49 -3.64 9.33 0.94
C GLY A 49 -4.52 8.82 2.08
N PHE A 50 -5.44 7.92 1.78
CA PHE A 50 -6.38 7.38 2.77
C PHE A 50 -5.70 6.74 3.99
N CYS A 51 -4.58 6.04 3.78
CA CYS A 51 -3.92 5.32 4.87
C CYS A 51 -3.26 6.23 5.91
N ARG A 52 -2.92 7.49 5.56
CA ARG A 52 -2.26 8.41 6.49
C ARG A 52 -3.15 8.78 7.68
N THR A 53 -4.44 8.98 7.42
CA THR A 53 -5.43 9.37 8.45
C THR A 53 -6.29 8.20 8.92
N CYS A 54 -5.96 6.97 8.50
CA CYS A 54 -6.73 5.79 8.84
C CYS A 54 -6.56 5.44 10.33
N TYR A 55 -7.66 5.08 10.98
CA TYR A 55 -7.66 4.62 12.37
C TYR A 55 -6.68 3.44 12.61
N TYR A 56 -6.56 2.54 11.62
CA TYR A 56 -5.69 1.36 11.70
C TYR A 56 -4.25 1.61 11.22
N ALA A 57 -3.85 2.86 10.99
CA ALA A 57 -2.57 3.20 10.35
C ALA A 57 -1.36 2.54 11.02
N GLU A 58 -1.26 2.62 12.36
CA GLU A 58 -0.13 2.08 13.12
C GLU A 58 -0.03 0.55 13.08
N ILE A 59 -1.18 -0.13 13.09
CA ILE A 59 -1.24 -1.60 13.10
C ILE A 59 -1.09 -2.12 11.67
N CYS A 60 -1.84 -1.55 10.73
CA CYS A 60 -1.91 -2.00 9.35
C CYS A 60 -0.69 -1.58 8.51
N LYS A 61 -0.05 -0.43 8.84
CA LYS A 61 1.11 0.12 8.13
C LYS A 61 0.90 0.28 6.62
N GLY A 62 -0.34 0.58 6.20
CA GLY A 62 -0.71 0.75 4.79
C GLY A 62 -0.90 -0.54 4.00
N GLY A 63 -1.00 -1.68 4.67
CA GLY A 63 -1.26 -2.99 4.06
C GLY A 63 -0.09 -3.58 3.29
N CYS A 64 -0.39 -4.44 2.31
CA CYS A 64 0.63 -5.11 1.53
C CYS A 64 1.47 -4.12 0.71
N PRO A 65 2.79 -4.00 0.97
CA PRO A 65 3.65 -3.05 0.26
C PRO A 65 3.80 -3.38 -1.23
N TRP A 66 3.74 -4.67 -1.59
CA TRP A 66 3.79 -5.09 -3.00
C TRP A 66 2.55 -4.61 -3.74
N THR A 67 1.35 -4.87 -3.21
CA THR A 67 0.10 -4.45 -3.85
C THR A 67 0.04 -2.93 -4.03
N ALA A 68 0.42 -2.16 -3.01
CA ALA A 68 0.47 -0.72 -3.11
C ALA A 68 1.47 -0.25 -4.18
N ALA A 69 2.72 -0.78 -4.15
CA ALA A 69 3.77 -0.36 -5.06
C ALA A 69 3.49 -0.76 -6.52
N SER A 70 2.94 -1.96 -6.76
CA SER A 70 2.65 -2.42 -8.13
C SER A 70 1.49 -1.68 -8.79
N VAL A 71 0.58 -1.11 -8.01
CA VAL A 71 -0.57 -0.35 -8.55
C VAL A 71 -0.26 1.14 -8.61
N THR A 72 0.30 1.72 -7.55
CA THR A 72 0.46 3.17 -7.42
C THR A 72 1.91 3.64 -7.57
N GLY A 73 2.86 2.73 -7.84
CA GLY A 73 4.29 3.03 -7.88
C GLY A 73 4.91 3.32 -6.51
N ARG A 74 4.11 3.40 -5.43
CA ARG A 74 4.55 3.81 -4.10
C ARG A 74 3.90 2.94 -3.02
N ARG A 75 4.68 2.59 -1.98
CA ARG A 75 4.18 1.91 -0.77
C ARG A 75 3.35 2.85 0.10
N GLY A 76 2.62 2.29 1.09
CA GLY A 76 1.99 3.06 2.16
C GLY A 76 0.57 3.56 1.89
N ASN A 77 -0.07 3.12 0.81
CA ASN A 77 -1.48 3.42 0.54
C ASN A 77 -2.09 2.33 -0.35
N ASN A 78 -2.44 1.18 0.24
CA ASN A 78 -2.97 0.05 -0.51
C ASN A 78 -4.40 0.34 -1.02
N PRO A 79 -4.64 0.34 -2.34
CA PRO A 79 -5.97 0.56 -2.90
C PRO A 79 -6.94 -0.61 -2.67
N TYR A 80 -6.43 -1.82 -2.47
CA TYR A 80 -7.24 -3.02 -2.20
C TYR A 80 -7.46 -3.23 -0.70
N CYS A 81 -8.01 -2.23 -0.03
CA CYS A 81 -8.30 -2.28 1.39
C CYS A 81 -9.82 -2.33 1.61
N HIS A 82 -10.30 -3.40 2.25
CA HIS A 82 -11.72 -3.57 2.54
C HIS A 82 -12.28 -2.43 3.42
N HIS A 83 -11.57 -2.07 4.49
CA HIS A 83 -11.95 -0.95 5.35
C HIS A 83 -12.10 0.35 4.55
N ARG A 84 -11.11 0.68 3.72
CA ARG A 84 -11.13 1.86 2.84
C ARG A 84 -12.33 1.85 1.89
N ALA A 85 -12.63 0.70 1.30
CA ALA A 85 -13.77 0.55 0.41
C ALA A 85 -15.10 0.81 1.14
N LEU A 86 -15.26 0.28 2.36
CA LEU A 86 -16.45 0.51 3.18
C LEU A 86 -16.58 1.98 3.61
N GLU A 87 -15.50 2.64 3.99
CA GLU A 87 -15.52 4.07 4.35
C GLU A 87 -15.96 4.94 3.17
N TRP A 88 -15.49 4.65 1.96
CA TRP A 88 -15.96 5.37 0.77
C TRP A 88 -17.43 5.08 0.46
N LEU A 89 -17.88 3.82 0.59
CA LEU A 89 -19.28 3.48 0.37
C LEU A 89 -20.22 4.19 1.34
N ARG A 90 -19.81 4.43 2.59
CA ARG A 90 -20.61 5.19 3.58
C ARG A 90 -20.91 6.62 3.15
N VAL A 91 -20.02 7.20 2.36
CA VAL A 91 -20.21 8.53 1.78
C VAL A 91 -20.62 8.48 0.30
N HIS A 92 -21.21 7.34 -0.10
CA HIS A 92 -21.71 7.08 -1.45
C HIS A 92 -20.65 7.22 -2.55
N LYS A 93 -19.39 6.96 -2.22
CA LYS A 93 -18.25 6.98 -3.13
C LYS A 93 -17.64 5.59 -3.29
N ARG A 94 -16.91 5.41 -4.37
CA ARG A 94 -16.02 4.26 -4.57
C ARG A 94 -14.75 4.70 -5.25
N GLU A 95 -13.71 3.92 -5.08
CA GLU A 95 -12.49 4.07 -5.85
C GLU A 95 -12.47 3.08 -7.01
N ARG A 96 -11.98 3.55 -8.15
CA ARG A 96 -11.75 2.75 -9.34
C ARG A 96 -10.32 2.95 -9.83
N LEU A 97 -9.67 1.83 -10.18
CA LEU A 97 -8.36 1.87 -10.82
C LEU A 97 -8.54 2.13 -12.32
N VAL A 98 -7.88 3.16 -12.82
CA VAL A 98 -7.82 3.50 -14.24
C VAL A 98 -6.40 3.32 -14.72
N GLN A 99 -6.21 2.45 -15.70
CA GLN A 99 -4.91 2.25 -16.31
C GLN A 99 -4.54 3.50 -17.12
N VAL A 100 -3.40 4.12 -16.80
CA VAL A 100 -2.88 5.29 -17.50
C VAL A 100 -1.74 4.93 -18.44
N GLN A 101 -1.03 3.85 -18.16
CA GLN A 101 0.03 3.33 -18.99
C GLN A 101 0.03 1.80 -18.95
N PRO A 102 -0.04 1.11 -20.10
CA PRO A 102 0.10 -0.33 -20.14
C PRO A 102 1.52 -0.75 -19.78
N ALA A 103 1.68 -1.98 -19.29
CA ALA A 103 3.01 -2.57 -19.09
C ALA A 103 3.74 -2.64 -20.43
N GLN A 104 5.00 -2.20 -20.44
CA GLN A 104 5.85 -2.19 -21.63
C GLN A 104 7.01 -3.16 -21.46
N GLY A 105 7.31 -3.92 -22.51
CA GLY A 105 8.52 -4.74 -22.62
C GLY A 105 8.44 -6.13 -21.99
N ALA A 106 9.48 -6.93 -22.29
CA ALA A 106 9.62 -8.33 -21.85
C ALA A 106 9.99 -8.45 -20.35
N ASN A 107 10.44 -7.38 -19.72
CA ASN A 107 10.95 -7.38 -18.34
C ASN A 107 9.89 -7.06 -17.28
N ARG A 108 8.60 -7.14 -17.61
CA ARG A 108 7.49 -6.95 -16.65
C ARG A 108 7.48 -5.56 -15.99
N ASP A 109 7.76 -4.52 -16.75
CA ASP A 109 7.48 -3.17 -16.29
C ASP A 109 6.01 -3.10 -15.89
N THR A 110 5.75 -2.68 -14.66
CA THR A 110 4.38 -2.64 -14.14
C THR A 110 3.58 -1.58 -14.88
N ALA A 111 2.34 -1.90 -15.23
CA ALA A 111 1.40 -0.91 -15.71
C ALA A 111 1.21 0.19 -14.66
N CYS A 112 1.05 1.43 -15.09
CA CYS A 112 0.72 2.54 -14.19
C CYS A 112 -0.79 2.71 -14.09
N TRP A 113 -1.26 2.93 -12.87
CA TRP A 113 -2.67 3.08 -12.55
C TRP A 113 -2.91 4.33 -11.71
N ASN A 114 -4.00 5.02 -11.98
CA ASN A 114 -4.51 6.05 -11.10
C ASN A 114 -5.71 5.53 -10.31
N VAL A 115 -5.84 5.99 -9.07
CA VAL A 115 -7.02 5.77 -8.25
C VAL A 115 -7.95 6.96 -8.45
N VAL A 116 -9.13 6.70 -8.98
CA VAL A 116 -10.15 7.72 -9.24
C VAL A 116 -11.30 7.51 -8.26
N LEU A 117 -11.68 8.57 -7.57
CA LEU A 117 -12.85 8.58 -6.70
C LEU A 117 -14.08 9.01 -7.51
N GLU A 118 -15.12 8.19 -7.50
CA GLU A 118 -16.37 8.44 -8.23
C GLU A 118 -17.57 8.05 -7.39
N ASP A 119 -18.79 8.35 -7.86
CA ASP A 119 -20.02 7.95 -7.16
C ASP A 119 -20.17 6.43 -7.16
N ALA A 120 -20.55 5.87 -6.02
CA ALA A 120 -20.82 4.45 -5.90
C ALA A 120 -22.19 4.11 -6.52
N PRO A 121 -22.33 2.94 -7.19
CA PRO A 121 -23.63 2.46 -7.64
C PRO A 121 -24.62 2.36 -6.45
N ALA A 122 -25.85 2.84 -6.64
CA ALA A 122 -26.87 2.83 -5.60
C ALA A 122 -27.11 1.42 -5.00
N ALA A 123 -27.01 0.37 -5.83
CA ALA A 123 -27.14 -1.01 -5.37
C ALA A 123 -26.06 -1.42 -4.37
N TRP A 124 -24.83 -0.88 -4.48
CA TRP A 124 -23.74 -1.19 -3.54
C TRP A 124 -23.95 -0.48 -2.21
N VAL A 125 -24.45 0.75 -2.23
CA VAL A 125 -24.79 1.50 -1.03
C VAL A 125 -25.93 0.84 -0.28
N ALA A 126 -26.96 0.40 -0.99
CA ALA A 126 -28.10 -0.31 -0.41
C ALA A 126 -27.76 -1.69 0.18
N ALA A 127 -26.66 -2.30 -0.28
CA ALA A 127 -26.18 -3.58 0.23
C ALA A 127 -25.25 -3.46 1.46
N LEU A 128 -24.96 -2.23 1.92
CA LEU A 128 -24.17 -2.04 3.14
C LEU A 128 -24.92 -2.64 4.34
N PRO A 129 -24.27 -3.45 5.18
CA PRO A 129 -24.89 -3.95 6.39
C PRO A 129 -25.22 -2.79 7.34
N GLU A 130 -26.46 -2.77 7.88
CA GLU A 130 -26.93 -1.73 8.79
C GLU A 130 -26.09 -1.59 10.08
N GLN A 131 -25.34 -2.63 10.44
CA GLN A 131 -24.58 -2.71 11.68
C GLN A 131 -23.08 -2.81 11.45
N HIS A 132 -22.51 -1.83 10.79
CA HIS A 132 -21.06 -1.63 10.94
C HIS A 132 -20.86 -0.51 11.97
N PRO A 133 -20.19 -0.77 13.12
CA PRO A 133 -19.97 0.31 14.08
C PRO A 133 -19.29 1.49 13.38
N PRO A 134 -19.67 2.73 13.72
CA PRO A 134 -18.97 3.87 13.16
C PRO A 134 -17.48 3.72 13.46
N THR A 135 -16.66 3.88 12.44
CA THR A 135 -15.22 3.92 12.63
C THR A 135 -14.92 5.03 13.63
N PRO A 136 -14.16 4.77 14.70
CA PRO A 136 -13.69 5.84 15.58
C PRO A 136 -13.07 6.92 14.70
N GLY A 137 -13.43 8.16 14.94
CA GLY A 137 -13.16 9.29 14.05
C GLY A 137 -11.74 9.29 13.49
N LYS A 138 -11.61 9.80 12.27
CA LYS A 138 -10.29 10.09 11.68
C LYS A 138 -9.48 10.84 12.72
N ARG A 139 -8.21 10.49 12.93
CA ARG A 139 -7.31 11.31 13.72
C ARG A 139 -7.33 12.69 13.09
N GLU A 140 -7.82 13.67 13.83
CA GLU A 140 -7.63 15.05 13.45
C GLU A 140 -6.11 15.27 13.51
N ASP A 141 -5.52 15.74 12.40
CA ASP A 141 -4.13 16.19 12.41
C ASP A 141 -4.07 17.29 13.48
N GLU A 142 -3.46 16.99 14.61
CA GLU A 142 -3.03 18.02 15.54
C GLU A 142 -1.96 18.83 14.82
N SER A 143 -2.44 19.84 14.09
CA SER A 143 -1.61 20.91 13.55
C SER A 143 -1.09 21.71 14.72
N MET A 144 0.12 21.48 15.14
CA MET A 144 1.01 22.45 15.76
C MET A 144 2.32 22.54 14.99
#